data_a3645c96b0f01575ca2ef6b5a5260b0b
#
_entry.id   a3645c96b0f01575ca2ef6b5a5260b0b
#
_cell.length_a   1.000
_cell.length_b   1.000
_cell.length_c   1.000
_cell.angle_alpha   90.00
_cell.angle_beta   90.00
_cell.angle_gamma   90.00
#
_symmetry.space_group_name_H-M   'P 1'
#
loop_
_entity.id
_entity.type
_entity.pdbx_description
1 polymer ?
#
loop_
_entity_poly.entity_id
_entity_poly.type
_entity_poly.pdbx_seq_one_letter_code
_entity_poly.pdbx_strand_id
1 'polypeptide(L)'
;ILKGDRIGILGPNGSGKTTLLRLLLGMLSPLTGTILLGTNLQISYSDQLLEQLDENKTVIENVGDGNDTVTVNGKSRHIVGYLQDFLFSPAQARSLVSVLSGGERKRLMLARLFTRPSNLLVLDEPTNDLDIETLDLLEGLLINYTGTILLVSHDRTFINNIVTSTVVFEGSSVVKEYVGGYDDWLRQRPKEAKSSVASASKQGAPPAQESKARLKLGFKQEKELDALPRTIERLEKKQQELFQTMGDPRFYKKDKADIVAKTDRLEELKRHLGEAYERWEELEQLRINDENSRLSK
;
A
#
# COMPACT_ATOMS: atom_id res chain seq x y z
N ILE A 1 -18.11 5.75 -8.81
CA ILE A 1 -17.68 6.23 -7.47
C ILE A 1 -18.72 7.20 -6.98
N LEU A 2 -19.28 6.95 -5.83
CA LEU A 2 -20.32 7.76 -5.21
C LEU A 2 -19.74 8.51 -4.00
N LYS A 3 -20.48 9.53 -3.54
CA LYS A 3 -20.10 10.27 -2.34
C LYS A 3 -20.11 9.35 -1.10
N GLY A 4 -19.01 9.28 -0.39
CA GLY A 4 -18.86 8.47 0.81
C GLY A 4 -18.28 7.07 0.54
N ASP A 5 -18.03 6.71 -0.71
CA ASP A 5 -17.35 5.46 -1.05
C ASP A 5 -15.93 5.44 -0.49
N ARG A 6 -15.50 4.26 -0.08
CA ARG A 6 -14.14 3.98 0.40
C ARG A 6 -13.55 2.87 -0.46
N ILE A 7 -12.76 3.26 -1.45
CA ILE A 7 -12.30 2.36 -2.51
C ILE A 7 -10.80 2.12 -2.37
N GLY A 8 -10.43 0.83 -2.23
CA GLY A 8 -9.07 0.37 -2.33
C GLY A 8 -8.68 0.05 -3.77
N ILE A 9 -7.53 0.48 -4.24
CA ILE A 9 -7.00 0.17 -5.57
C ILE A 9 -5.84 -0.80 -5.40
N LEU A 10 -6.02 -2.02 -5.90
CA LEU A 10 -5.10 -3.14 -5.74
C LEU A 10 -4.48 -3.55 -7.07
N GLY A 11 -3.23 -3.97 -7.03
CA GLY A 11 -2.55 -4.51 -8.21
C GLY A 11 -1.04 -4.46 -8.09
N PRO A 12 -0.31 -5.21 -8.92
CA PRO A 12 1.16 -5.23 -8.91
C PRO A 12 1.77 -3.85 -9.15
N ASN A 13 3.04 -3.69 -8.79
CA ASN A 13 3.77 -2.48 -9.15
C ASN A 13 3.84 -2.34 -10.67
N GLY A 14 3.62 -1.11 -11.17
CA GLY A 14 3.58 -0.85 -12.61
C GLY A 14 2.27 -1.24 -13.32
N SER A 15 1.24 -1.75 -12.63
CA SER A 15 -0.05 -2.10 -13.24
C SER A 15 -0.88 -0.89 -13.70
N GLY A 16 -0.48 0.32 -13.33
CA GLY A 16 -1.20 1.54 -13.72
C GLY A 16 -2.10 2.13 -12.63
N LYS A 17 -1.94 1.76 -11.36
CA LYS A 17 -2.73 2.29 -10.23
C LYS A 17 -2.71 3.82 -10.17
N THR A 18 -1.52 4.42 -10.14
CA THR A 18 -1.34 5.88 -10.13
C THR A 18 -1.88 6.53 -11.42
N THR A 19 -1.77 5.85 -12.57
CA THR A 19 -2.35 6.33 -13.83
C THR A 19 -3.87 6.35 -13.75
N LEU A 20 -4.49 5.31 -13.17
CA LEU A 20 -5.93 5.27 -12.94
C LEU A 20 -6.37 6.41 -12.01
N LEU A 21 -5.65 6.65 -10.92
CA LEU A 21 -5.92 7.78 -10.03
C LEU A 21 -5.88 9.10 -10.77
N ARG A 22 -4.83 9.38 -11.55
CA ARG A 22 -4.69 10.62 -12.33
C ARG A 22 -5.78 10.78 -13.37
N LEU A 23 -6.24 9.69 -13.99
CA LEU A 23 -7.41 9.70 -14.88
C LEU A 23 -8.69 10.07 -14.14
N LEU A 24 -8.96 9.39 -13.00
CA LEU A 24 -10.15 9.64 -12.18
C LEU A 24 -10.21 11.07 -11.62
N LEU A 25 -9.04 11.67 -11.37
CA LEU A 25 -8.91 13.05 -10.91
C LEU A 25 -8.96 14.08 -12.04
N GLY A 26 -9.08 13.65 -13.31
CA GLY A 26 -9.06 14.55 -14.47
C GLY A 26 -7.69 15.16 -14.78
N MET A 27 -6.60 14.65 -14.18
CA MET A 27 -5.24 15.08 -14.45
C MET A 27 -4.68 14.52 -15.77
N LEU A 28 -5.30 13.45 -16.28
CA LEU A 28 -5.01 12.83 -17.57
C LEU A 28 -6.31 12.68 -18.35
N SER A 29 -6.24 12.84 -19.68
CA SER A 29 -7.35 12.58 -20.57
C SER A 29 -7.38 11.11 -20.98
N PRO A 30 -8.56 10.44 -20.95
CA PRO A 30 -8.67 9.06 -21.42
C PRO A 30 -8.49 8.99 -22.93
N LEU A 31 -7.91 7.90 -23.44
CA LEU A 31 -7.77 7.65 -24.87
C LEU A 31 -9.14 7.41 -25.54
N THR A 32 -10.05 6.78 -24.81
CA THR A 32 -11.42 6.50 -25.22
C THR A 32 -12.35 6.63 -24.02
N GLY A 33 -13.61 6.93 -24.28
CA GLY A 33 -14.61 7.13 -23.22
C GLY A 33 -14.57 8.54 -22.62
N THR A 34 -15.35 8.76 -21.57
CA THR A 34 -15.48 10.04 -20.88
C THR A 34 -15.43 9.86 -19.37
N ILE A 35 -14.84 10.82 -18.68
CA ILE A 35 -14.85 10.90 -17.22
C ILE A 35 -15.71 12.10 -16.84
N LEU A 36 -16.74 11.86 -16.04
CA LEU A 36 -17.60 12.92 -15.51
C LEU A 36 -17.22 13.15 -14.06
N LEU A 37 -16.66 14.30 -13.78
CA LEU A 37 -16.38 14.74 -12.42
C LEU A 37 -17.64 15.34 -11.81
N GLY A 38 -17.89 15.02 -10.53
CA GLY A 38 -18.98 15.62 -9.78
C GLY A 38 -18.79 17.14 -9.59
N THR A 39 -19.88 17.82 -9.25
CA THR A 39 -19.85 19.25 -8.92
C THR A 39 -19.28 19.46 -7.51
N ASN A 40 -18.61 20.60 -7.30
CA ASN A 40 -18.03 21.00 -6.00
C ASN A 40 -17.02 19.99 -5.41
N LEU A 41 -16.28 19.29 -6.25
CA LEU A 41 -15.20 18.42 -5.79
C LEU A 41 -14.07 19.25 -5.19
N GLN A 42 -13.74 18.93 -3.93
CA GLN A 42 -12.57 19.42 -3.21
C GLN A 42 -11.67 18.22 -2.96
N ILE A 43 -10.63 18.11 -3.80
CA ILE A 43 -9.73 16.97 -3.81
C ILE A 43 -8.52 17.28 -2.94
N SER A 44 -8.20 16.36 -2.03
CA SER A 44 -6.93 16.36 -1.30
C SER A 44 -6.14 15.12 -1.70
N TYR A 45 -4.96 15.32 -2.29
CA TYR A 45 -4.10 14.26 -2.78
C TYR A 45 -2.77 14.25 -1.99
N SER A 46 -2.44 13.11 -1.38
CA SER A 46 -1.32 12.99 -0.45
C SER A 46 0.05 13.22 -1.10
N ASP A 47 0.23 12.81 -2.35
CA ASP A 47 1.50 12.95 -3.08
C ASP A 47 1.92 14.42 -3.27
N GLN A 48 0.93 15.32 -3.42
CA GLN A 48 1.18 16.76 -3.59
C GLN A 48 1.55 17.49 -2.29
N LEU A 49 1.42 16.85 -1.14
CA LEU A 49 1.59 17.50 0.16
C LEU A 49 2.97 17.33 0.76
N LEU A 50 3.71 16.29 0.37
CA LEU A 50 5.09 16.05 0.82
C LEU A 50 6.03 17.21 0.45
N GLU A 51 5.81 17.85 -0.70
CA GLU A 51 6.63 18.95 -1.20
C GLU A 51 6.28 20.33 -0.61
N GLN A 52 5.27 20.43 0.26
CA GLN A 52 4.69 21.72 0.67
C GLN A 52 4.98 22.15 2.10
N LEU A 53 5.77 21.40 2.87
CA LEU A 53 6.17 21.85 4.20
C LEU A 53 7.26 22.93 4.08
N ASP A 54 6.99 24.11 4.65
CA ASP A 54 7.97 25.18 4.73
C ASP A 54 8.88 24.96 5.94
N GLU A 55 10.13 24.60 5.68
CA GLU A 55 11.13 24.31 6.72
C GLU A 55 11.48 25.52 7.59
N ASN A 56 11.24 26.74 7.11
CA ASN A 56 11.51 27.99 7.81
C ASN A 56 10.36 28.42 8.70
N LYS A 57 9.23 27.75 8.64
CA LYS A 57 8.06 27.98 9.49
C LYS A 57 7.98 26.99 10.63
N THR A 58 7.28 27.36 11.67
CA THR A 58 6.95 26.46 12.78
C THR A 58 5.90 25.43 12.36
N VAL A 59 5.77 24.36 13.16
CA VAL A 59 4.74 23.34 12.98
C VAL A 59 3.33 23.97 12.96
N ILE A 60 3.06 24.89 13.89
CA ILE A 60 1.78 25.64 13.96
C ILE A 60 1.54 26.43 12.67
N GLU A 61 2.52 27.19 12.20
CA GLU A 61 2.40 28.01 10.99
C GLU A 61 2.17 27.17 9.74
N ASN A 62 2.75 25.96 9.67
CA ASN A 62 2.55 25.04 8.54
C ASN A 62 1.12 24.46 8.47
N VAL A 63 0.43 24.35 9.60
CA VAL A 63 -0.91 23.76 9.68
C VAL A 63 -2.02 24.82 9.71
N GLY A 64 -1.77 25.93 10.41
CA GLY A 64 -2.77 26.96 10.66
C GLY A 64 -2.74 28.14 9.69
N ASP A 65 -1.74 28.18 8.78
CA ASP A 65 -1.52 29.33 7.87
C ASP A 65 -1.56 30.69 8.62
N GLY A 66 -1.03 30.72 9.86
CA GLY A 66 -0.99 31.90 10.72
C GLY A 66 -2.20 32.09 11.66
N ASN A 67 -3.13 31.17 11.69
CA ASN A 67 -4.29 31.18 12.60
C ASN A 67 -4.03 30.27 13.81
N ASP A 68 -4.58 30.64 14.96
CA ASP A 68 -4.54 29.84 16.19
C ASP A 68 -5.58 28.70 16.21
N THR A 69 -6.46 28.66 15.20
CA THR A 69 -7.52 27.67 15.08
C THR A 69 -7.54 27.02 13.72
N VAL A 70 -7.93 25.76 13.70
CA VAL A 70 -8.12 24.94 12.48
C VAL A 70 -9.55 24.43 12.42
N THR A 71 -10.09 24.26 11.21
CA THR A 71 -11.41 23.67 11.02
C THR A 71 -11.25 22.25 10.54
N VAL A 72 -11.75 21.29 11.32
CA VAL A 72 -11.71 19.86 11.00
C VAL A 72 -13.13 19.31 11.07
N ASN A 73 -13.60 18.68 9.99
CA ASN A 73 -14.96 18.17 9.89
C ASN A 73 -16.03 19.22 10.27
N GLY A 74 -15.83 20.47 9.87
CA GLY A 74 -16.76 21.59 10.15
C GLY A 74 -16.72 22.13 11.58
N LYS A 75 -15.83 21.63 12.44
CA LYS A 75 -15.65 22.10 13.82
C LYS A 75 -14.36 22.87 13.96
N SER A 76 -14.41 24.07 14.56
CA SER A 76 -13.22 24.84 14.90
C SER A 76 -12.56 24.28 16.16
N ARG A 77 -11.24 24.09 16.12
CA ARG A 77 -10.41 23.59 17.22
C ARG A 77 -9.16 24.46 17.36
N HIS A 78 -8.68 24.62 18.60
CA HIS A 78 -7.38 25.26 18.82
C HIS A 78 -6.25 24.42 18.26
N ILE A 79 -5.34 25.04 17.49
CA ILE A 79 -4.31 24.35 16.70
C ILE A 79 -3.37 23.47 17.54
N VAL A 80 -2.96 23.94 18.72
CA VAL A 80 -2.08 23.16 19.61
C VAL A 80 -2.80 21.90 20.09
N GLY A 81 -4.09 21.98 20.46
CA GLY A 81 -4.88 20.81 20.82
C GLY A 81 -5.09 19.84 19.66
N TYR A 82 -5.24 20.37 18.45
CA TYR A 82 -5.29 19.55 17.24
C TYR A 82 -3.97 18.83 16.96
N LEU A 83 -2.83 19.51 17.09
CA LEU A 83 -1.50 18.94 16.88
C LEU A 83 -1.13 17.87 17.95
N GLN A 84 -1.71 17.96 19.15
CA GLN A 84 -1.54 16.90 20.15
C GLN A 84 -2.15 15.56 19.71
N ASP A 85 -3.24 15.58 18.93
CA ASP A 85 -3.80 14.35 18.34
C ASP A 85 -2.82 13.69 17.35
N PHE A 86 -1.88 14.47 16.78
CA PHE A 86 -0.79 14.02 15.92
C PHE A 86 0.53 13.81 16.67
N LEU A 87 0.45 13.64 17.99
CA LEU A 87 1.59 13.33 18.85
C LEU A 87 2.65 14.45 18.93
N PHE A 88 2.27 15.70 18.67
CA PHE A 88 3.14 16.85 18.89
C PHE A 88 2.91 17.43 20.28
N SER A 89 3.98 17.53 21.08
CA SER A 89 3.93 18.29 22.31
C SER A 89 3.76 19.81 22.03
N PRO A 90 3.26 20.60 22.97
CA PRO A 90 3.15 22.05 22.80
C PRO A 90 4.48 22.76 22.49
N ALA A 91 5.60 22.21 22.94
CA ALA A 91 6.92 22.72 22.64
C ALA A 91 7.32 22.41 21.17
N GLN A 92 7.11 21.18 20.72
CA GLN A 92 7.34 20.78 19.32
C GLN A 92 6.43 21.55 18.35
N ALA A 93 5.18 21.81 18.73
CA ALA A 93 4.26 22.58 17.91
C ALA A 93 4.78 24.00 17.57
N ARG A 94 5.63 24.57 18.44
CA ARG A 94 6.27 25.89 18.23
C ARG A 94 7.66 25.81 17.64
N SER A 95 8.21 24.61 17.42
CA SER A 95 9.54 24.46 16.79
C SER A 95 9.47 24.61 15.27
N LEU A 96 10.60 24.91 14.66
CA LEU A 96 10.72 24.95 13.19
C LEU A 96 10.59 23.54 12.61
N VAL A 97 10.02 23.44 11.42
CA VAL A 97 9.90 22.14 10.70
C VAL A 97 11.27 21.57 10.34
N SER A 98 12.28 22.42 10.16
CA SER A 98 13.65 22.00 9.86
C SER A 98 14.28 21.08 10.92
N VAL A 99 13.85 21.17 12.19
CA VAL A 99 14.39 20.35 13.29
C VAL A 99 13.63 19.02 13.49
N LEU A 100 12.54 18.81 12.76
CA LEU A 100 11.72 17.59 12.87
C LEU A 100 12.42 16.38 12.23
N SER A 101 12.26 15.23 12.87
CA SER A 101 12.60 13.93 12.28
C SER A 101 11.69 13.61 11.09
N GLY A 102 12.09 12.62 10.26
CA GLY A 102 11.30 12.17 9.13
C GLY A 102 9.89 11.72 9.51
N GLY A 103 9.73 10.97 10.60
CA GLY A 103 8.43 10.53 11.12
C GLY A 103 7.57 11.69 11.59
N GLU A 104 8.16 12.66 12.31
CA GLU A 104 7.43 13.88 12.73
C GLU A 104 6.99 14.72 11.54
N ARG A 105 7.81 14.84 10.49
CA ARG A 105 7.42 15.52 9.25
C ARG A 105 6.23 14.84 8.57
N LYS A 106 6.18 13.50 8.58
CA LYS A 106 5.03 12.75 8.05
C LYS A 106 3.77 12.98 8.87
N ARG A 107 3.85 12.97 10.19
CA ARG A 107 2.71 13.31 11.08
C ARG A 107 2.22 14.75 10.85
N LEU A 108 3.15 15.69 10.67
CA LEU A 108 2.80 17.08 10.35
C LEU A 108 2.08 17.19 9.00
N MET A 109 2.54 16.47 8.01
CA MET A 109 1.90 16.41 6.70
C MET A 109 0.47 15.84 6.79
N LEU A 110 0.28 14.76 7.57
CA LEU A 110 -1.06 14.22 7.84
C LEU A 110 -1.94 15.26 8.57
N ALA A 111 -1.42 15.94 9.58
CA ALA A 111 -2.14 17.01 10.25
C ALA A 111 -2.61 18.07 9.24
N ARG A 112 -1.73 18.52 8.37
CA ARG A 112 -2.05 19.49 7.32
C ARG A 112 -3.05 18.97 6.29
N LEU A 113 -2.98 17.68 5.94
CA LEU A 113 -3.92 17.03 5.02
C LEU A 113 -5.35 17.15 5.51
N PHE A 114 -5.58 16.85 6.79
CA PHE A 114 -6.93 16.82 7.37
C PHE A 114 -7.47 18.20 7.78
N THR A 115 -6.66 19.27 7.76
CA THR A 115 -7.16 20.65 7.95
C THR A 115 -7.66 21.27 6.65
N ARG A 116 -7.29 20.72 5.50
CA ARG A 116 -7.77 21.21 4.20
C ARG A 116 -9.21 20.76 3.96
N PRO A 117 -10.11 21.67 3.56
CA PRO A 117 -11.44 21.29 3.14
C PRO A 117 -11.36 20.31 1.98
N SER A 118 -11.84 19.10 2.19
CA SER A 118 -11.87 18.07 1.14
C SER A 118 -13.12 17.21 1.29
N ASN A 119 -13.66 16.75 0.14
CA ASN A 119 -14.73 15.78 0.10
C ASN A 119 -14.32 14.53 -0.70
N LEU A 120 -13.13 14.56 -1.29
CA LEU A 120 -12.45 13.43 -1.91
C LEU A 120 -10.99 13.40 -1.45
N LEU A 121 -10.64 12.36 -0.72
CA LEU A 121 -9.29 12.11 -0.23
C LEU A 121 -8.65 11.00 -1.06
N VAL A 122 -7.47 11.29 -1.61
CA VAL A 122 -6.70 10.35 -2.42
C VAL A 122 -5.37 10.10 -1.75
N LEU A 123 -5.11 8.84 -1.44
CA LEU A 123 -3.90 8.39 -0.75
C LEU A 123 -3.19 7.36 -1.63
N ASP A 124 -1.97 7.67 -2.06
CA ASP A 124 -1.13 6.76 -2.83
C ASP A 124 0.02 6.27 -1.95
N GLU A 125 -0.03 5.00 -1.55
CA GLU A 125 0.90 4.31 -0.65
C GLU A 125 1.18 5.09 0.67
N PRO A 126 0.15 5.52 1.40
CA PRO A 126 0.33 6.37 2.58
C PRO A 126 0.99 5.63 3.76
N THR A 127 1.02 4.31 3.72
CA THR A 127 1.59 3.46 4.78
C THR A 127 3.10 3.30 4.69
N ASN A 128 3.72 3.68 3.55
CA ASN A 128 5.15 3.55 3.35
C ASN A 128 5.94 4.40 4.35
N ASP A 129 6.93 3.77 4.99
CA ASP A 129 7.82 4.38 6.00
C ASP A 129 7.10 5.05 7.18
N LEU A 130 5.89 4.65 7.52
CA LEU A 130 5.22 5.06 8.76
C LEU A 130 5.61 4.12 9.90
N ASP A 131 5.82 4.70 11.09
CA ASP A 131 5.87 3.93 12.32
C ASP A 131 4.45 3.46 12.72
N ILE A 132 4.38 2.47 13.60
CA ILE A 132 3.12 1.85 14.03
C ILE A 132 2.17 2.90 14.62
N GLU A 133 2.68 3.82 15.44
CA GLU A 133 1.86 4.87 16.08
C GLU A 133 1.26 5.82 15.05
N THR A 134 2.01 6.19 14.02
CA THR A 134 1.53 7.04 12.93
C THR A 134 0.53 6.29 12.03
N LEU A 135 0.72 4.97 11.84
CA LEU A 135 -0.20 4.14 11.09
C LEU A 135 -1.56 4.04 11.79
N ASP A 136 -1.57 3.76 13.11
CA ASP A 136 -2.78 3.70 13.93
C ASP A 136 -3.52 5.05 13.93
N LEU A 137 -2.77 6.15 14.01
CA LEU A 137 -3.32 7.50 13.90
C LEU A 137 -3.99 7.72 12.54
N LEU A 138 -3.32 7.40 11.45
CA LEU A 138 -3.87 7.54 10.10
C LEU A 138 -5.13 6.70 9.92
N GLU A 139 -5.14 5.47 10.41
CA GLU A 139 -6.30 4.58 10.36
C GLU A 139 -7.49 5.20 11.10
N GLY A 140 -7.29 5.67 12.32
CA GLY A 140 -8.31 6.36 13.12
C GLY A 140 -8.87 7.60 12.43
N LEU A 141 -8.03 8.40 11.77
CA LEU A 141 -8.45 9.58 10.99
C LEU A 141 -9.29 9.19 9.77
N LEU A 142 -8.89 8.15 9.04
CA LEU A 142 -9.61 7.68 7.86
C LEU A 142 -10.95 7.05 8.21
N ILE A 143 -11.03 6.29 9.30
CA ILE A 143 -12.31 5.73 9.79
C ILE A 143 -13.32 6.84 10.07
N ASN A 144 -12.87 7.96 10.64
CA ASN A 144 -13.74 9.10 10.98
C ASN A 144 -13.93 10.11 9.84
N TYR A 145 -13.27 9.90 8.70
CA TYR A 145 -13.44 10.79 7.54
C TYR A 145 -14.79 10.58 6.86
N THR A 146 -15.54 11.65 6.63
CA THR A 146 -16.91 11.59 6.09
C THR A 146 -16.99 11.73 4.57
N GLY A 147 -15.89 12.02 3.90
CA GLY A 147 -15.80 12.14 2.45
C GLY A 147 -15.55 10.79 1.76
N THR A 148 -15.35 10.85 0.46
CA THR A 148 -14.94 9.71 -0.37
C THR A 148 -13.43 9.48 -0.24
N ILE A 149 -13.01 8.22 -0.17
CA ILE A 149 -11.60 7.82 -0.07
C ILE A 149 -11.22 6.97 -1.28
N LEU A 150 -10.14 7.34 -1.95
CA LEU A 150 -9.42 6.49 -2.89
C LEU A 150 -8.05 6.14 -2.28
N LEU A 151 -7.83 4.86 -2.03
CA LEU A 151 -6.65 4.37 -1.33
C LEU A 151 -5.89 3.37 -2.20
N VAL A 152 -4.65 3.67 -2.51
CA VAL A 152 -3.68 2.70 -3.00
C VAL A 152 -2.79 2.31 -1.83
N SER A 153 -2.72 1.03 -1.51
CA SER A 153 -1.80 0.52 -0.50
C SER A 153 -1.48 -0.95 -0.76
N HIS A 154 -0.33 -1.39 -0.29
CA HIS A 154 0.06 -2.79 -0.24
C HIS A 154 -0.19 -3.42 1.14
N ASP A 155 -0.54 -2.62 2.13
CA ASP A 155 -0.89 -3.12 3.47
C ASP A 155 -2.32 -3.68 3.48
N ARG A 156 -2.42 -5.00 3.60
CA ARG A 156 -3.69 -5.75 3.55
C ARG A 156 -4.59 -5.42 4.76
N THR A 157 -3.99 -5.32 5.94
CA THR A 157 -4.72 -5.03 7.18
C THR A 157 -5.31 -3.62 7.11
N PHE A 158 -4.51 -2.67 6.71
CA PHE A 158 -4.93 -1.28 6.53
C PHE A 158 -6.07 -1.15 5.51
N ILE A 159 -5.98 -1.85 4.37
CA ILE A 159 -7.05 -1.89 3.36
C ILE A 159 -8.33 -2.48 3.96
N ASN A 160 -8.24 -3.65 4.63
CA ASN A 160 -9.41 -4.31 5.21
C ASN A 160 -10.14 -3.43 6.24
N ASN A 161 -9.40 -2.60 6.98
CA ASN A 161 -9.98 -1.75 8.04
C ASN A 161 -10.63 -0.47 7.47
N ILE A 162 -10.22 0.01 6.30
CA ILE A 162 -10.63 1.30 5.76
C ILE A 162 -11.66 1.20 4.64
N VAL A 163 -11.49 0.25 3.69
CA VAL A 163 -12.25 0.27 2.44
C VAL A 163 -13.53 -0.55 2.50
N THR A 164 -14.52 -0.14 1.70
CA THR A 164 -15.80 -0.86 1.54
C THR A 164 -15.89 -1.58 0.20
N SER A 165 -15.05 -1.22 -0.75
CA SER A 165 -14.91 -1.92 -2.04
C SER A 165 -13.47 -1.81 -2.55
N THR A 166 -13.10 -2.72 -3.42
CA THR A 166 -11.76 -2.77 -4.02
C THR A 166 -11.84 -2.82 -5.54
N VAL A 167 -10.99 -2.03 -6.18
CA VAL A 167 -10.75 -2.03 -7.63
C VAL A 167 -9.43 -2.72 -7.88
N VAL A 168 -9.45 -3.85 -8.56
CA VAL A 168 -8.29 -4.74 -8.71
C VAL A 168 -7.83 -4.84 -10.15
N PHE A 169 -6.54 -4.69 -10.37
CA PHE A 169 -5.87 -4.95 -11.65
C PHE A 169 -5.52 -6.44 -11.73
N GLU A 170 -6.38 -7.22 -12.43
CA GLU A 170 -6.24 -8.68 -12.60
C GLU A 170 -5.40 -9.06 -13.83
N GLY A 171 -4.24 -8.46 -14.05
CA GLY A 171 -3.41 -8.74 -15.22
C GLY A 171 -4.11 -8.38 -16.56
N SER A 172 -3.41 -8.50 -17.68
CA SER A 172 -3.97 -8.30 -19.05
C SER A 172 -4.84 -7.04 -19.22
N SER A 173 -4.58 -5.97 -18.47
CA SER A 173 -5.32 -4.70 -18.50
C SER A 173 -6.80 -4.80 -18.06
N VAL A 174 -7.18 -5.87 -17.38
CA VAL A 174 -8.54 -6.03 -16.84
C VAL A 174 -8.60 -5.43 -15.43
N VAL A 175 -9.53 -4.49 -15.26
CA VAL A 175 -9.81 -3.86 -13.96
C VAL A 175 -11.20 -4.27 -13.52
N LYS A 176 -11.34 -4.83 -12.33
CA LYS A 176 -12.62 -5.25 -11.77
C LYS A 176 -12.85 -4.68 -10.40
N GLU A 177 -14.10 -4.42 -10.09
CA GLU A 177 -14.55 -4.00 -8.76
C GLU A 177 -15.09 -5.20 -7.97
N TYR A 178 -14.75 -5.23 -6.69
CA TYR A 178 -15.22 -6.21 -5.72
C TYR A 178 -15.72 -5.51 -4.47
N VAL A 179 -16.77 -6.06 -3.87
CA VAL A 179 -17.31 -5.56 -2.61
C VAL A 179 -16.44 -6.04 -1.46
N GLY A 180 -16.09 -5.14 -0.54
CA GLY A 180 -15.27 -5.45 0.64
C GLY A 180 -13.80 -5.13 0.46
N GLY A 181 -13.01 -5.57 1.46
CA GLY A 181 -11.58 -5.34 1.54
C GLY A 181 -10.74 -6.35 0.74
N TYR A 182 -9.47 -6.42 1.09
CA TYR A 182 -8.51 -7.33 0.44
C TYR A 182 -8.90 -8.82 0.61
N ASP A 183 -9.33 -9.21 1.80
CA ASP A 183 -9.70 -10.61 2.08
C ASP A 183 -11.00 -11.01 1.37
N ASP A 184 -11.92 -10.07 1.22
CA ASP A 184 -13.17 -10.29 0.48
C ASP A 184 -12.90 -10.46 -1.02
N TRP A 185 -12.01 -9.67 -1.58
CA TRP A 185 -11.53 -9.87 -2.95
C TRP A 185 -10.91 -11.26 -3.13
N LEU A 186 -10.04 -11.71 -2.21
CA LEU A 186 -9.44 -13.05 -2.30
C LEU A 186 -10.47 -14.18 -2.32
N ARG A 187 -11.61 -14.01 -1.63
CA ARG A 187 -12.72 -14.98 -1.63
C ARG A 187 -13.55 -14.94 -2.90
N GLN A 188 -13.73 -13.73 -3.48
CA GLN A 188 -14.59 -13.48 -4.64
C GLN A 188 -13.87 -13.73 -5.98
N ARG A 189 -12.53 -13.62 -6.02
CA ARG A 189 -11.80 -13.83 -7.27
C ARG A 189 -12.06 -15.24 -7.82
N PRO A 190 -12.35 -15.39 -9.13
CA PRO A 190 -12.45 -16.71 -9.74
C PRO A 190 -11.14 -17.47 -9.50
N LYS A 191 -11.21 -18.67 -8.94
CA LYS A 191 -10.04 -19.54 -8.91
C LYS A 191 -9.65 -19.80 -10.37
N GLU A 192 -8.54 -19.23 -10.84
CA GLU A 192 -8.02 -19.52 -12.15
C GLU A 192 -7.89 -21.03 -12.29
N ALA A 193 -8.74 -21.61 -13.15
CA ALA A 193 -8.53 -22.96 -13.63
C ALA A 193 -7.19 -22.94 -14.34
N LYS A 194 -6.18 -23.61 -13.74
CA LYS A 194 -4.88 -23.83 -14.39
C LYS A 194 -5.18 -24.34 -15.78
N SER A 195 -4.91 -23.51 -16.80
CA SER A 195 -4.95 -23.94 -18.19
C SER A 195 -3.87 -25.00 -18.38
N SER A 196 -4.26 -26.25 -18.20
CA SER A 196 -3.48 -27.37 -18.66
C SER A 196 -3.41 -27.28 -20.19
N VAL A 197 -2.24 -26.99 -20.70
CA VAL A 197 -1.92 -27.26 -22.10
C VAL A 197 -2.06 -28.77 -22.28
N ALA A 198 -3.21 -29.22 -22.75
CA ALA A 198 -3.47 -30.59 -23.12
C ALA A 198 -2.90 -30.82 -24.51
N SER A 199 -1.79 -31.51 -24.59
CA SER A 199 -1.44 -32.26 -25.81
C SER A 199 -2.38 -33.45 -25.95
N ALA A 200 -2.99 -33.54 -27.12
CA ALA A 200 -3.90 -34.57 -27.52
C ALA A 200 -3.27 -35.98 -27.52
N SER A 201 -3.94 -36.98 -26.99
CA SER A 201 -4.35 -38.14 -27.73
C SER A 201 -4.89 -39.31 -26.88
N LYS A 202 -6.00 -39.88 -27.39
CA LYS A 202 -6.53 -41.26 -27.30
C LYS A 202 -7.35 -41.75 -26.12
N GLN A 203 -8.63 -41.84 -26.41
CA GLN A 203 -9.66 -42.87 -26.21
C GLN A 203 -9.49 -43.93 -25.10
N GLY A 204 -10.51 -44.04 -24.26
CA GLY A 204 -11.03 -45.36 -23.88
C GLY A 204 -11.34 -45.60 -22.39
N ALA A 205 -12.67 -45.69 -22.09
CA ALA A 205 -13.34 -46.44 -20.99
C ALA A 205 -13.58 -45.78 -19.60
N PRO A 206 -14.59 -46.24 -18.85
CA PRO A 206 -15.57 -45.42 -18.15
C PRO A 206 -15.33 -45.18 -16.63
N PRO A 207 -16.23 -44.48 -15.92
CA PRO A 207 -15.84 -43.58 -14.81
C PRO A 207 -15.68 -44.34 -13.48
N ALA A 208 -14.52 -44.12 -12.87
CA ALA A 208 -14.29 -44.40 -11.47
C ALA A 208 -14.33 -43.09 -10.68
N GLN A 209 -15.00 -43.12 -9.56
CA GLN A 209 -15.25 -42.07 -8.61
C GLN A 209 -13.99 -41.22 -8.29
N GLU A 210 -14.04 -39.93 -8.57
CA GLU A 210 -13.00 -38.99 -8.15
C GLU A 210 -12.99 -38.82 -6.65
N SER A 211 -12.07 -39.51 -6.00
CA SER A 211 -11.62 -39.16 -4.66
C SER A 211 -10.89 -37.82 -4.71
N LYS A 212 -11.42 -36.79 -4.05
CA LYS A 212 -10.77 -35.50 -3.85
C LYS A 212 -9.38 -35.74 -3.26
N ALA A 213 -8.35 -35.62 -4.09
CA ALA A 213 -6.95 -35.66 -3.66
C ALA A 213 -6.70 -34.49 -2.69
N ARG A 214 -6.53 -34.80 -1.41
CA ARG A 214 -6.16 -33.87 -0.35
C ARG A 214 -4.73 -33.37 -0.63
N LEU A 215 -4.59 -32.09 -0.93
CA LEU A 215 -3.28 -31.41 -0.97
C LEU A 215 -2.77 -31.28 0.48
N LYS A 216 -2.10 -32.31 0.98
CA LYS A 216 -1.33 -32.21 2.22
C LYS A 216 -0.01 -31.52 1.93
N LEU A 217 0.40 -30.62 2.83
CA LEU A 217 1.74 -30.05 2.79
C LEU A 217 2.76 -31.22 2.86
N GLY A 218 3.58 -31.36 1.84
CA GLY A 218 4.62 -32.41 1.84
C GLY A 218 5.75 -32.01 2.81
N PHE A 219 6.38 -32.98 3.46
CA PHE A 219 7.52 -32.77 4.39
C PHE A 219 8.64 -31.85 3.82
N LYS A 220 8.86 -31.90 2.51
CA LYS A 220 9.81 -31.00 1.82
C LYS A 220 9.33 -29.54 1.82
N GLN A 221 8.04 -29.33 1.63
CA GLN A 221 7.41 -28.00 1.61
C GLN A 221 7.35 -27.39 3.00
N GLU A 222 7.12 -28.20 4.02
CA GLU A 222 7.14 -27.76 5.42
C GLU A 222 8.55 -27.30 5.83
N LYS A 223 9.58 -28.07 5.49
CA LYS A 223 10.98 -27.71 5.71
C LYS A 223 11.42 -26.47 4.91
N GLU A 224 10.90 -26.30 3.71
CA GLU A 224 11.12 -25.13 2.87
C GLU A 224 10.46 -23.89 3.49
N LEU A 225 9.23 -24.01 3.98
CA LEU A 225 8.49 -22.95 4.68
C LEU A 225 9.23 -22.46 5.91
N ASP A 226 9.80 -23.38 6.71
CA ASP A 226 10.59 -23.04 7.90
C ASP A 226 11.95 -22.37 7.57
N ALA A 227 12.49 -22.63 6.39
CA ALA A 227 13.78 -22.06 5.96
C ALA A 227 13.65 -20.71 5.24
N LEU A 228 12.50 -20.43 4.64
CA LEU A 228 12.25 -19.22 3.85
C LEU A 228 12.37 -17.92 4.67
N PRO A 229 11.86 -17.81 5.91
CA PRO A 229 12.02 -16.59 6.73
C PRO A 229 13.48 -16.21 6.94
N ARG A 230 14.34 -17.19 7.22
CA ARG A 230 15.80 -16.96 7.38
C ARG A 230 16.46 -16.55 6.06
N THR A 231 15.96 -17.05 4.95
CA THR A 231 16.46 -16.70 3.60
C THR A 231 16.07 -15.26 3.26
N ILE A 232 14.84 -14.88 3.55
CA ILE A 232 14.30 -13.53 3.38
C ILE A 232 15.13 -12.55 4.22
N GLU A 233 15.27 -12.79 5.52
CA GLU A 233 16.06 -11.95 6.44
C GLU A 233 17.51 -11.74 5.94
N ARG A 234 18.13 -12.81 5.45
CA ARG A 234 19.49 -12.74 4.89
C ARG A 234 19.56 -11.90 3.60
N LEU A 235 18.53 -11.98 2.75
CA LEU A 235 18.46 -11.20 1.51
C LEU A 235 18.19 -9.72 1.82
N GLU A 236 17.28 -9.43 2.75
CA GLU A 236 17.00 -8.08 3.24
C GLU A 236 18.24 -7.42 3.83
N LYS A 237 18.98 -8.14 4.70
CA LYS A 237 20.23 -7.63 5.27
C LYS A 237 21.25 -7.27 4.19
N LYS A 238 21.42 -8.13 3.18
CA LYS A 238 22.33 -7.85 2.05
C LYS A 238 21.87 -6.65 1.22
N GLN A 239 20.57 -6.50 1.03
CA GLN A 239 19.99 -5.36 0.34
C GLN A 239 20.26 -4.07 1.13
N GLN A 240 20.05 -4.09 2.44
CA GLN A 240 20.31 -2.95 3.32
C GLN A 240 21.78 -2.56 3.36
N GLU A 241 22.71 -3.53 3.44
CA GLU A 241 24.16 -3.28 3.38
C GLU A 241 24.56 -2.63 2.05
N LEU A 242 23.93 -3.05 0.96
CA LEU A 242 24.17 -2.49 -0.36
C LEU A 242 23.61 -1.06 -0.47
N PHE A 243 22.41 -0.81 0.05
CA PHE A 243 21.83 0.54 0.12
C PHE A 243 22.71 1.49 0.95
N GLN A 244 23.20 1.06 2.12
CA GLN A 244 24.12 1.85 2.93
C GLN A 244 25.40 2.19 2.17
N THR A 245 25.95 1.22 1.42
CA THR A 245 27.14 1.43 0.59
C THR A 245 26.90 2.42 -0.54
N MET A 246 25.72 2.37 -1.16
CA MET A 246 25.31 3.27 -2.25
C MET A 246 24.90 4.66 -1.75
N GLY A 247 24.48 4.78 -0.47
CA GLY A 247 24.13 6.03 0.18
C GLY A 247 25.34 6.90 0.56
N ASP A 248 26.57 6.38 0.50
CA ASP A 248 27.79 7.18 0.74
C ASP A 248 28.05 8.10 -0.46
N PRO A 249 28.14 9.43 -0.27
CA PRO A 249 28.47 10.39 -1.35
C PRO A 249 29.77 10.07 -2.11
N ARG A 250 30.67 9.31 -1.50
CA ARG A 250 31.92 8.86 -2.12
C ARG A 250 31.70 7.72 -3.11
N PHE A 251 30.58 7.03 -3.04
CA PHE A 251 30.25 5.92 -3.93
C PHE A 251 30.15 6.38 -5.39
N TYR A 252 29.49 7.50 -5.64
CA TYR A 252 29.31 8.07 -6.99
C TYR A 252 30.58 8.69 -7.59
N LYS A 253 31.68 8.76 -6.81
CA LYS A 253 33.01 9.16 -7.29
C LYS A 253 33.89 7.98 -7.73
N LYS A 254 33.40 6.74 -7.59
CA LYS A 254 34.06 5.53 -8.02
C LYS A 254 33.91 5.26 -9.52
N ASP A 255 34.61 4.26 -10.02
CA ASP A 255 34.54 3.87 -11.41
C ASP A 255 33.12 3.48 -11.83
N LYS A 256 32.69 3.89 -13.03
CA LYS A 256 31.35 3.61 -13.56
C LYS A 256 31.03 2.12 -13.57
N ALA A 257 32.04 1.27 -13.80
CA ALA A 257 31.88 -0.18 -13.77
C ALA A 257 31.45 -0.71 -12.40
N ASP A 258 32.01 -0.18 -11.31
CA ASP A 258 31.66 -0.52 -9.94
C ASP A 258 30.22 -0.07 -9.57
N ILE A 259 29.81 1.09 -10.08
CA ILE A 259 28.45 1.60 -9.86
C ILE A 259 27.42 0.71 -10.56
N VAL A 260 27.64 0.36 -11.83
CA VAL A 260 26.77 -0.51 -12.61
C VAL A 260 26.68 -1.90 -11.96
N ALA A 261 27.82 -2.52 -11.61
CA ALA A 261 27.83 -3.83 -10.98
C ALA A 261 27.04 -3.88 -9.65
N LYS A 262 27.07 -2.81 -8.86
CA LYS A 262 26.30 -2.77 -7.60
C LYS A 262 24.82 -2.48 -7.84
N THR A 263 24.47 -1.70 -8.86
CA THR A 263 23.09 -1.48 -9.27
C THR A 263 22.46 -2.77 -9.78
N ASP A 264 23.16 -3.50 -10.65
CA ASP A 264 22.71 -4.81 -11.15
C ASP A 264 22.56 -5.81 -10.00
N ARG A 265 23.48 -5.78 -9.04
CA ARG A 265 23.39 -6.64 -7.85
C ARG A 265 22.20 -6.30 -6.97
N LEU A 266 21.83 -5.02 -6.85
CA LEU A 266 20.64 -4.58 -6.12
C LEU A 266 19.36 -5.06 -6.79
N GLU A 267 19.28 -4.98 -8.12
CA GLU A 267 18.13 -5.49 -8.88
C GLU A 267 18.01 -7.00 -8.77
N GLU A 268 19.12 -7.72 -8.83
CA GLU A 268 19.13 -9.18 -8.62
C GLU A 268 18.64 -9.56 -7.22
N LEU A 269 19.10 -8.84 -6.18
CA LEU A 269 18.64 -9.04 -4.80
C LEU A 269 17.14 -8.76 -4.64
N LYS A 270 16.62 -7.69 -5.26
CA LYS A 270 15.19 -7.38 -5.26
C LYS A 270 14.36 -8.49 -5.91
N ARG A 271 14.83 -9.01 -7.03
CA ARG A 271 14.16 -10.13 -7.73
C ARG A 271 14.12 -11.39 -6.85
N HIS A 272 15.26 -11.80 -6.28
CA HIS A 272 15.32 -12.97 -5.41
C HIS A 272 14.49 -12.80 -4.13
N LEU A 273 14.42 -11.57 -3.60
CA LEU A 273 13.59 -11.27 -2.46
C LEU A 273 12.10 -11.41 -2.80
N GLY A 274 11.68 -10.90 -3.97
CA GLY A 274 10.31 -11.07 -4.48
C GLY A 274 9.95 -12.54 -4.67
N GLU A 275 10.81 -13.33 -5.32
CA GLU A 275 10.62 -14.78 -5.52
C GLU A 275 10.51 -15.53 -4.17
N ALA A 276 11.32 -15.13 -3.17
CA ALA A 276 11.28 -15.75 -1.84
C ALA A 276 9.99 -15.41 -1.08
N TYR A 277 9.48 -14.18 -1.18
CA TYR A 277 8.20 -13.79 -0.59
C TYR A 277 7.03 -14.50 -1.26
N GLU A 278 6.96 -14.52 -2.60
CA GLU A 278 5.91 -15.24 -3.33
C GLU A 278 5.89 -16.72 -2.94
N ARG A 279 7.06 -17.33 -2.85
CA ARG A 279 7.17 -18.74 -2.46
C ARG A 279 6.75 -19.01 -1.02
N TRP A 280 7.10 -18.11 -0.10
CA TRP A 280 6.67 -18.18 1.29
C TRP A 280 5.15 -18.06 1.40
N GLU A 281 4.53 -17.11 0.68
CA GLU A 281 3.08 -16.95 0.65
C GLU A 281 2.35 -18.18 0.10
N GLU A 282 2.86 -18.79 -0.98
CA GLU A 282 2.29 -20.02 -1.53
C GLU A 282 2.28 -21.17 -0.51
N LEU A 283 3.41 -21.37 0.17
CA LEU A 283 3.55 -22.47 1.13
C LEU A 283 2.76 -22.22 2.41
N GLU A 284 2.70 -20.98 2.89
CA GLU A 284 1.88 -20.57 4.02
C GLU A 284 0.40 -20.77 3.74
N GLN A 285 -0.06 -20.43 2.54
CA GLN A 285 -1.44 -20.68 2.13
C GLN A 285 -1.78 -22.17 2.09
N LEU A 286 -0.84 -23.00 1.64
CA LEU A 286 -1.00 -24.46 1.66
C LEU A 286 -1.08 -24.98 3.09
N ARG A 287 -0.31 -24.43 4.04
CA ARG A 287 -0.35 -24.79 5.46
C ARG A 287 -1.70 -24.46 6.06
N ILE A 288 -2.19 -23.25 5.87
CA ILE A 288 -3.51 -22.80 6.38
C ILE A 288 -4.63 -23.68 5.83
N ASN A 289 -4.57 -24.05 4.55
CA ASN A 289 -5.57 -24.92 3.92
C ASN A 289 -5.54 -26.36 4.49
N ASP A 290 -4.36 -26.89 4.83
CA ASP A 290 -4.22 -28.21 5.48
C ASP A 290 -4.73 -28.17 6.93
N GLU A 291 -4.41 -27.13 7.70
CA GLU A 291 -4.93 -26.92 9.06
C GLU A 291 -6.45 -26.79 9.10
N ASN A 292 -7.04 -25.97 8.24
CA ASN A 292 -8.49 -25.81 8.13
C ASN A 292 -9.20 -27.12 7.75
N SER A 293 -8.56 -27.95 6.93
CA SER A 293 -9.12 -29.27 6.60
C SER A 293 -8.97 -30.31 7.72
N ARG A 294 -8.13 -30.08 8.71
CA ARG A 294 -8.02 -30.89 9.94
C ARG A 294 -9.06 -30.50 10.99
N LEU A 295 -9.39 -29.20 11.09
CA LEU A 295 -10.37 -28.67 12.06
C LEU A 295 -11.83 -28.91 11.63
N SER A 296 -12.09 -29.23 10.36
CA SER A 296 -13.42 -29.54 9.81
C SER A 296 -13.79 -31.01 9.92
N LYS A 297 -13.08 -31.81 10.71
CA LYS A 297 -13.34 -33.19 11.05
C LYS A 297 -13.70 -33.38 12.51
#